data_45829b23765093b63d017d2501363791
#
_entry.id   45829b23765093b63d017d2501363791
#
_cell.length_a   1.000
_cell.length_b   1.000
_cell.length_c   1.000
_cell.angle_alpha   90.00
_cell.angle_beta   90.00
_cell.angle_gamma   90.00
#
_symmetry.space_group_name_H-M   'P 1'
#
loop_
_entity.id
_entity.type
_entity.pdbx_description
1 polymer ?
#
loop_
_entity_poly.entity_id
_entity_poly.type
_entity_poly.pdbx_seq_one_letter_code
_entity_poly.pdbx_strand_id
1 'polypeptide(L)'
;VPKRVQEKLASSGANVLDATCPFVKKIHTIVKNETEKGRRIIIFGSPAHPEVEAIASFCDRPTIVQSPEEIENWLSEEPSRRNLPISMVSQTTSAQKMWESCVRIAKKECTNCEIFDTICRATEMRQEEAAILSQKCDAMVVVGDARSSNTGRLAMICKENCPKVVLVDHADELDMTFFHGAATVGITAGASTPPWIIKEVNNKMSEELKVETAMEENFAELLEQSLKTLNNGDKVTGTVMAIGSTEI
;
A
#
# COMPACT_ATOMS: atom_id res chain seq x y z
N VAL A 1 17.94 -2.52 -10.42
CA VAL A 1 19.20 -1.74 -10.68
C VAL A 1 19.31 -1.53 -12.18
N PRO A 2 19.53 -0.28 -12.68
CA PRO A 2 19.68 0.02 -14.11
C PRO A 2 20.81 -0.76 -14.79
N LYS A 3 20.63 -1.07 -16.06
CA LYS A 3 21.58 -1.87 -16.89
C LYS A 3 23.03 -1.35 -16.78
N ARG A 4 23.24 -0.03 -16.94
CA ARG A 4 24.56 0.61 -16.83
C ARG A 4 25.27 0.36 -15.50
N VAL A 5 24.51 0.26 -14.39
CA VAL A 5 25.08 0.01 -13.06
C VAL A 5 25.45 -1.47 -12.94
N GLN A 6 24.62 -2.39 -13.48
CA GLN A 6 24.94 -3.81 -13.52
C GLN A 6 26.22 -4.08 -14.32
N GLU A 7 26.35 -3.45 -15.49
CA GLU A 7 27.56 -3.55 -16.34
C GLU A 7 28.81 -3.00 -15.63
N LYS A 8 28.67 -1.84 -14.95
CA LYS A 8 29.77 -1.24 -14.17
C LYS A 8 30.18 -2.14 -13.00
N LEU A 9 29.24 -2.74 -12.29
CA LEU A 9 29.53 -3.68 -11.21
C LEU A 9 30.20 -4.96 -11.76
N ALA A 10 29.71 -5.51 -12.86
CA ALA A 10 30.31 -6.69 -13.49
C ALA A 10 31.75 -6.44 -13.95
N SER A 11 32.06 -5.23 -14.43
CA SER A 11 33.43 -4.85 -14.88
C SER A 11 34.37 -4.46 -13.75
N SER A 12 33.88 -4.27 -12.52
CA SER A 12 34.71 -3.83 -11.39
C SER A 12 35.57 -4.93 -10.76
N GLY A 13 35.38 -6.20 -11.14
CA GLY A 13 36.02 -7.36 -10.50
C GLY A 13 35.47 -7.68 -9.11
N ALA A 14 34.45 -6.96 -8.65
CA ALA A 14 33.79 -7.24 -7.38
C ALA A 14 32.93 -8.52 -7.45
N ASN A 15 32.86 -9.26 -6.34
CA ASN A 15 31.91 -10.35 -6.22
C ASN A 15 30.49 -9.77 -5.98
N VAL A 16 29.64 -9.81 -7.01
CA VAL A 16 28.30 -9.19 -6.98
C VAL A 16 27.26 -10.25 -6.69
N LEU A 17 26.55 -10.09 -5.57
CA LEU A 17 25.34 -10.86 -5.25
C LEU A 17 24.13 -10.06 -5.70
N ASP A 18 23.48 -10.49 -6.78
CA ASP A 18 22.28 -9.81 -7.29
C ASP A 18 21.01 -10.31 -6.59
N ALA A 19 20.52 -9.54 -5.63
CA ALA A 19 19.30 -9.77 -4.88
C ALA A 19 18.03 -9.19 -5.53
N THR A 20 18.08 -8.81 -6.82
CA THR A 20 16.89 -8.32 -7.54
C THR A 20 15.79 -9.37 -7.54
N CYS A 21 14.57 -8.97 -7.18
CA CYS A 21 13.40 -9.84 -7.19
C CYS A 21 13.25 -10.57 -8.54
N PRO A 22 13.00 -11.89 -8.56
CA PRO A 22 12.83 -12.67 -9.79
C PRO A 22 11.76 -12.12 -10.73
N PHE A 23 10.67 -11.57 -10.20
CA PHE A 23 9.62 -10.93 -11.01
C PHE A 23 10.14 -9.69 -11.75
N VAL A 24 10.93 -8.85 -11.09
CA VAL A 24 11.56 -7.67 -11.71
C VAL A 24 12.59 -8.12 -12.78
N LYS A 25 13.40 -9.14 -12.48
CA LYS A 25 14.33 -9.74 -13.47
C LYS A 25 13.61 -10.24 -14.73
N LYS A 26 12.43 -10.86 -14.54
CA LYS A 26 11.59 -11.31 -15.66
C LYS A 26 11.18 -10.14 -16.54
N ILE A 27 10.80 -8.99 -15.96
CA ILE A 27 10.44 -7.79 -16.74
C ILE A 27 11.65 -7.29 -17.54
N HIS A 28 12.83 -7.20 -16.92
CA HIS A 28 14.06 -6.82 -17.64
C HIS A 28 14.33 -7.72 -18.85
N THR A 29 14.13 -9.04 -18.70
CA THR A 29 14.29 -10.01 -19.78
C THR A 29 13.27 -9.81 -20.90
N ILE A 30 11.99 -9.61 -20.55
CA ILE A 30 10.92 -9.33 -21.51
C ILE A 30 11.26 -8.09 -22.32
N VAL A 31 11.52 -6.97 -21.64
CA VAL A 31 11.79 -5.68 -22.29
C VAL A 31 13.01 -5.74 -23.18
N LYS A 32 14.09 -6.42 -22.77
CA LYS A 32 15.27 -6.64 -23.59
C LYS A 32 14.94 -7.41 -24.85
N ASN A 33 14.28 -8.56 -24.73
CA ASN A 33 13.92 -9.43 -25.85
C ASN A 33 12.99 -8.71 -26.84
N GLU A 34 12.00 -7.96 -26.34
CA GLU A 34 11.06 -7.22 -27.20
C GLU A 34 11.74 -6.04 -27.91
N THR A 35 12.70 -5.39 -27.26
CA THR A 35 13.53 -4.35 -27.89
C THR A 35 14.40 -4.93 -29.01
N GLU A 36 15.01 -6.12 -28.79
CA GLU A 36 15.80 -6.82 -29.81
C GLU A 36 14.96 -7.24 -31.04
N LYS A 37 13.64 -7.46 -30.85
CA LYS A 37 12.68 -7.68 -31.94
C LYS A 37 12.25 -6.38 -32.67
N GLY A 38 12.78 -5.22 -32.25
CA GLY A 38 12.43 -3.92 -32.82
C GLY A 38 11.08 -3.38 -32.37
N ARG A 39 10.50 -3.89 -31.30
CA ARG A 39 9.22 -3.43 -30.78
C ARG A 39 9.39 -2.18 -29.89
N ARG A 40 8.41 -1.29 -29.95
CA ARG A 40 8.34 -0.11 -29.07
C ARG A 40 7.86 -0.53 -27.68
N ILE A 41 8.59 -0.14 -26.64
CA ILE A 41 8.22 -0.49 -25.27
C ILE A 41 7.41 0.62 -24.62
N ILE A 42 6.23 0.27 -24.11
CA ILE A 42 5.43 1.11 -23.22
C ILE A 42 5.51 0.52 -21.82
N ILE A 43 5.90 1.35 -20.86
CA ILE A 43 6.02 0.98 -19.45
C ILE A 43 4.94 1.72 -18.68
N PHE A 44 4.00 1.00 -18.08
CA PHE A 44 3.02 1.57 -17.16
C PHE A 44 3.61 1.64 -15.74
N GLY A 45 3.80 2.84 -15.21
CA GLY A 45 4.40 3.07 -13.90
C GLY A 45 4.90 4.50 -13.70
N SER A 46 5.37 4.81 -12.51
CA SER A 46 5.90 6.14 -12.17
C SER A 46 7.31 6.35 -12.75
N PRO A 47 7.53 7.39 -13.57
CA PRO A 47 8.83 7.65 -14.20
C PRO A 47 9.98 7.81 -13.20
N ALA A 48 9.72 8.37 -12.02
CA ALA A 48 10.73 8.59 -10.98
C ALA A 48 10.96 7.36 -10.08
N HIS A 49 10.27 6.24 -10.33
CA HIS A 49 10.42 5.06 -9.51
C HIS A 49 11.65 4.24 -9.95
N PRO A 50 12.52 3.80 -9.00
CA PRO A 50 13.76 3.07 -9.32
C PRO A 50 13.56 1.80 -10.15
N GLU A 51 12.42 1.11 -10.00
CA GLU A 51 12.06 -0.05 -10.80
C GLU A 51 11.80 0.35 -12.26
N VAL A 52 11.03 1.43 -12.48
CA VAL A 52 10.70 1.93 -13.83
C VAL A 52 11.96 2.43 -14.54
N GLU A 53 12.83 3.18 -13.83
CA GLU A 53 14.15 3.57 -14.36
C GLU A 53 14.99 2.36 -14.76
N ALA A 54 14.99 1.31 -13.92
CA ALA A 54 15.71 0.09 -14.22
C ALA A 54 15.14 -0.60 -15.47
N ILE A 55 13.81 -0.78 -15.56
CA ILE A 55 13.14 -1.38 -16.75
C ILE A 55 13.47 -0.56 -18.00
N ALA A 56 13.33 0.75 -17.95
CA ALA A 56 13.59 1.67 -19.05
C ALA A 56 15.04 1.58 -19.57
N SER A 57 15.99 1.26 -18.71
CA SER A 57 17.39 1.14 -19.09
C SER A 57 17.72 -0.06 -19.98
N PHE A 58 16.81 -1.01 -20.15
CA PHE A 58 16.95 -2.20 -21.00
C PHE A 58 16.36 -2.05 -22.40
N CYS A 59 15.78 -0.89 -22.71
CA CYS A 59 15.17 -0.63 -24.02
C CYS A 59 15.58 0.73 -24.60
N ASP A 60 15.43 0.85 -25.91
CA ASP A 60 15.67 2.09 -26.63
C ASP A 60 14.40 2.94 -26.66
N ARG A 61 14.51 4.19 -26.17
CA ARG A 61 13.42 5.17 -26.19
C ARG A 61 12.08 4.62 -25.68
N PRO A 62 12.00 4.17 -24.41
CA PRO A 62 10.74 3.71 -23.83
C PRO A 62 9.73 4.85 -23.74
N THR A 63 8.45 4.52 -23.85
CA THR A 63 7.35 5.41 -23.49
C THR A 63 6.89 5.01 -22.10
N ILE A 64 6.92 5.94 -21.14
CA ILE A 64 6.44 5.68 -19.78
C ILE A 64 5.11 6.40 -19.63
N VAL A 65 4.10 5.71 -19.11
CA VAL A 65 2.74 6.22 -18.91
C VAL A 65 2.22 5.85 -17.52
N GLN A 66 1.45 6.74 -16.92
CA GLN A 66 0.86 6.57 -15.60
C GLN A 66 -0.66 6.44 -15.64
N SER A 67 -1.27 6.80 -16.77
CA SER A 67 -2.72 6.79 -16.91
C SER A 67 -3.16 6.39 -18.34
N PRO A 68 -4.44 6.00 -18.50
CA PRO A 68 -5.04 5.77 -19.80
C PRO A 68 -4.97 6.97 -20.74
N GLU A 69 -5.19 8.18 -20.20
CA GLU A 69 -5.14 9.44 -20.93
C GLU A 69 -3.76 9.71 -21.53
N GLU A 70 -2.69 9.33 -20.83
CA GLU A 70 -1.32 9.48 -21.35
C GLU A 70 -1.06 8.57 -22.57
N ILE A 71 -1.65 7.38 -22.63
CA ILE A 71 -1.60 6.52 -23.83
C ILE A 71 -2.37 7.16 -24.97
N GLU A 72 -3.58 7.66 -24.72
CA GLU A 72 -4.39 8.33 -25.74
C GLU A 72 -3.68 9.55 -26.30
N ASN A 73 -3.08 10.39 -25.43
CA ASN A 73 -2.30 11.55 -25.84
C ASN A 73 -1.10 11.14 -26.69
N TRP A 74 -0.33 10.14 -26.24
CA TRP A 74 0.82 9.62 -26.99
C TRP A 74 0.44 9.12 -28.39
N LEU A 75 -0.70 8.42 -28.52
CA LEU A 75 -1.22 7.95 -29.81
C LEU A 75 -1.75 9.10 -30.68
N SER A 76 -2.27 10.15 -30.06
CA SER A 76 -2.85 11.31 -30.75
C SER A 76 -1.79 12.26 -31.31
N GLU A 77 -0.64 12.40 -30.61
CA GLU A 77 0.49 13.19 -31.08
C GLU A 77 1.02 12.71 -32.43
N GLU A 78 1.00 11.41 -32.68
CA GLU A 78 1.46 10.81 -33.93
C GLU A 78 0.61 9.57 -34.27
N PRO A 79 -0.42 9.72 -35.11
CA PRO A 79 -1.35 8.63 -35.44
C PRO A 79 -0.71 7.38 -36.04
N SER A 80 0.48 7.49 -36.69
CA SER A 80 1.26 6.38 -37.22
C SER A 80 1.69 5.38 -36.13
N ARG A 81 1.78 5.81 -34.87
CA ARG A 81 2.13 4.97 -33.72
C ARG A 81 1.17 3.81 -33.52
N ARG A 82 -0.10 3.93 -33.97
CA ARG A 82 -1.09 2.84 -33.92
C ARG A 82 -0.68 1.60 -34.69
N ASN A 83 0.18 1.76 -35.70
CA ASN A 83 0.66 0.67 -36.54
C ASN A 83 2.04 0.14 -36.12
N LEU A 84 2.67 0.72 -35.11
CA LEU A 84 3.95 0.23 -34.63
C LEU A 84 3.78 -1.11 -33.88
N PRO A 85 4.78 -1.99 -33.98
CA PRO A 85 4.85 -3.14 -33.08
C PRO A 85 5.16 -2.65 -31.67
N ILE A 86 4.20 -2.83 -30.75
CA ILE A 86 4.27 -2.34 -29.38
C ILE A 86 4.28 -3.52 -28.41
N SER A 87 5.09 -3.44 -27.37
CA SER A 87 5.04 -4.32 -26.20
C SER A 87 4.82 -3.50 -24.93
N MET A 88 3.83 -3.87 -24.15
CA MET A 88 3.50 -3.19 -22.89
C MET A 88 3.87 -4.06 -21.70
N VAL A 89 4.51 -3.43 -20.71
CA VAL A 89 4.78 -3.97 -19.37
C VAL A 89 4.32 -3.01 -18.31
N SER A 90 4.11 -3.48 -17.09
CA SER A 90 3.80 -2.64 -15.93
C SER A 90 4.87 -2.74 -14.84
N GLN A 91 5.00 -1.68 -14.05
CA GLN A 91 5.69 -1.72 -12.76
C GLN A 91 4.97 -2.74 -11.87
N THR A 92 5.74 -3.54 -11.10
CA THR A 92 5.19 -4.66 -10.31
C THR A 92 4.19 -4.26 -9.24
N THR A 93 4.26 -3.02 -8.76
CA THR A 93 3.40 -2.47 -7.70
C THR A 93 2.29 -1.55 -8.19
N SER A 94 2.06 -1.50 -9.51
CA SER A 94 1.02 -0.66 -10.12
C SER A 94 -0.39 -1.06 -9.72
N ALA A 95 -1.34 -0.13 -9.91
CA ALA A 95 -2.75 -0.37 -9.68
C ALA A 95 -3.35 -1.23 -10.79
N GLN A 96 -3.88 -2.40 -10.44
CA GLN A 96 -4.47 -3.35 -11.39
C GLN A 96 -5.55 -2.70 -12.28
N LYS A 97 -6.52 -2.00 -11.69
CA LYS A 97 -7.61 -1.35 -12.44
C LYS A 97 -7.12 -0.34 -13.48
N MET A 98 -6.09 0.43 -13.14
CA MET A 98 -5.51 1.42 -14.06
C MET A 98 -4.76 0.73 -15.20
N TRP A 99 -3.97 -0.31 -14.88
CA TRP A 99 -3.30 -1.15 -15.86
C TRP A 99 -4.29 -1.75 -16.87
N GLU A 100 -5.37 -2.36 -16.40
CA GLU A 100 -6.41 -2.94 -17.25
C GLU A 100 -7.05 -1.90 -18.18
N SER A 101 -7.25 -0.68 -17.70
CA SER A 101 -7.77 0.42 -18.52
C SER A 101 -6.78 0.83 -19.61
N CYS A 102 -5.48 0.92 -19.28
CA CYS A 102 -4.41 1.17 -20.25
C CYS A 102 -4.34 0.06 -21.32
N VAL A 103 -4.40 -1.20 -20.88
CA VAL A 103 -4.40 -2.38 -21.79
C VAL A 103 -5.59 -2.36 -22.72
N ARG A 104 -6.77 -1.97 -22.25
CA ARG A 104 -7.99 -1.88 -23.06
C ARG A 104 -7.83 -0.86 -24.21
N ILE A 105 -7.27 0.31 -23.90
CA ILE A 105 -7.00 1.35 -24.90
C ILE A 105 -5.97 0.84 -25.90
N ALA A 106 -4.84 0.30 -25.44
CA ALA A 106 -3.79 -0.20 -26.32
C ALA A 106 -4.31 -1.29 -27.28
N LYS A 107 -5.10 -2.25 -26.77
CA LYS A 107 -5.70 -3.30 -27.59
C LYS A 107 -6.74 -2.78 -28.59
N LYS A 108 -7.44 -1.69 -28.26
CA LYS A 108 -8.43 -1.08 -29.15
C LYS A 108 -7.77 -0.25 -30.25
N GLU A 109 -6.76 0.52 -29.90
CA GLU A 109 -6.19 1.56 -30.75
C GLU A 109 -4.96 1.07 -31.55
N CYS A 110 -4.23 0.04 -31.08
CA CYS A 110 -3.01 -0.43 -31.70
C CYS A 110 -3.22 -1.77 -32.42
N THR A 111 -2.74 -1.84 -33.67
CA THR A 111 -2.93 -3.03 -34.52
C THR A 111 -2.00 -4.20 -34.17
N ASN A 112 -0.84 -3.93 -33.58
CA ASN A 112 0.17 -4.93 -33.20
C ASN A 112 0.71 -4.65 -31.79
N CYS A 113 -0.11 -4.97 -30.76
CA CYS A 113 0.24 -4.75 -29.37
C CYS A 113 0.31 -6.07 -28.62
N GLU A 114 1.47 -6.38 -28.04
CA GLU A 114 1.67 -7.47 -27.10
C GLU A 114 1.64 -6.95 -25.68
N ILE A 115 0.87 -7.62 -24.82
CA ILE A 115 0.68 -7.25 -23.43
C ILE A 115 1.31 -8.28 -22.53
N PHE A 116 2.23 -7.84 -21.69
CA PHE A 116 2.83 -8.66 -20.65
C PHE A 116 2.31 -8.17 -19.29
N ASP A 117 1.42 -8.93 -18.69
CA ASP A 117 0.96 -8.65 -17.34
C ASP A 117 2.08 -8.94 -16.34
N THR A 118 2.68 -7.87 -15.85
CA THR A 118 3.85 -7.91 -14.98
C THR A 118 3.58 -7.36 -13.59
N ILE A 119 2.33 -7.06 -13.25
CA ILE A 119 1.95 -6.76 -11.86
C ILE A 119 2.25 -7.98 -10.99
N CYS A 120 2.87 -7.75 -9.85
CA CYS A 120 3.21 -8.82 -8.93
C CYS A 120 1.94 -9.36 -8.27
N ARG A 121 1.66 -10.66 -8.46
CA ARG A 121 0.49 -11.31 -7.90
C ARG A 121 0.36 -11.14 -6.38
N ALA A 122 1.48 -11.14 -5.66
CA ALA A 122 1.50 -10.86 -4.23
C ALA A 122 1.08 -9.41 -3.91
N THR A 123 1.37 -8.47 -4.80
CA THR A 123 0.91 -7.07 -4.67
C THR A 123 -0.57 -6.96 -4.96
N GLU A 124 -1.05 -7.60 -6.01
CA GLU A 124 -2.48 -7.67 -6.37
C GLU A 124 -3.29 -8.24 -5.21
N MET A 125 -2.93 -9.42 -4.69
CA MET A 125 -3.60 -10.04 -3.54
C MET A 125 -3.64 -9.13 -2.31
N ARG A 126 -2.52 -8.45 -1.98
CA ARG A 126 -2.51 -7.49 -0.87
C ARG A 126 -3.44 -6.31 -1.08
N GLN A 127 -3.53 -5.81 -2.30
CA GLN A 127 -4.45 -4.71 -2.63
C GLN A 127 -5.91 -5.15 -2.48
N GLU A 128 -6.25 -6.34 -2.96
CA GLU A 128 -7.59 -6.93 -2.80
C GLU A 128 -7.94 -7.18 -1.32
N GLU A 129 -7.02 -7.80 -0.57
CA GLU A 129 -7.21 -8.04 0.86
C GLU A 129 -7.38 -6.74 1.65
N ALA A 130 -6.57 -5.71 1.35
CA ALA A 130 -6.69 -4.39 1.97
C ALA A 130 -8.03 -3.72 1.64
N ALA A 131 -8.52 -3.85 0.41
CA ALA A 131 -9.84 -3.33 0.01
C ALA A 131 -10.97 -4.04 0.77
N ILE A 132 -10.92 -5.37 0.90
CA ILE A 132 -11.93 -6.15 1.63
C ILE A 132 -11.88 -5.85 3.14
N LEU A 133 -10.68 -5.78 3.71
CA LEU A 133 -10.51 -5.51 5.13
C LEU A 133 -11.00 -4.11 5.50
N SER A 134 -10.63 -3.10 4.71
CA SER A 134 -11.00 -1.70 4.98
C SER A 134 -12.50 -1.44 4.91
N GLN A 135 -13.28 -2.24 4.17
CA GLN A 135 -14.74 -2.18 4.17
C GLN A 135 -15.39 -2.71 5.46
N LYS A 136 -14.66 -3.49 6.25
CA LYS A 136 -15.17 -4.17 7.45
C LYS A 136 -14.71 -3.51 8.74
N CYS A 137 -13.81 -2.54 8.66
CA CYS A 137 -13.19 -1.92 9.81
C CYS A 137 -13.60 -0.45 9.94
N ASP A 138 -13.71 0.02 11.19
CA ASP A 138 -13.98 1.43 11.50
C ASP A 138 -12.71 2.29 11.35
N ALA A 139 -11.54 1.67 11.52
CA ALA A 139 -10.25 2.29 11.30
C ALA A 139 -9.23 1.31 10.69
N MET A 140 -8.22 1.84 9.99
CA MET A 140 -7.15 1.06 9.37
C MET A 140 -5.79 1.61 9.73
N VAL A 141 -4.86 0.72 10.04
CA VAL A 141 -3.42 1.00 10.15
C VAL A 141 -2.70 0.39 8.96
N VAL A 142 -2.00 1.21 8.20
CA VAL A 142 -1.12 0.78 7.11
C VAL A 142 0.33 0.91 7.59
N VAL A 143 1.05 -0.20 7.69
CA VAL A 143 2.42 -0.22 8.22
C VAL A 143 3.44 -0.23 7.10
N GLY A 144 4.39 0.69 7.15
CA GLY A 144 5.56 0.75 6.25
C GLY A 144 5.84 2.13 5.69
N ASP A 145 7.01 2.28 5.04
CA ASP A 145 7.52 3.54 4.52
C ASP A 145 6.55 4.19 3.51
N ALA A 146 6.16 5.43 3.76
CA ALA A 146 5.29 6.23 2.88
C ALA A 146 5.89 6.45 1.47
N ARG A 147 7.21 6.37 1.33
CA ARG A 147 7.92 6.47 0.04
C ARG A 147 7.83 5.18 -0.78
N SER A 148 7.42 4.07 -0.17
CA SER A 148 7.18 2.81 -0.87
C SER A 148 5.92 2.93 -1.72
N SER A 149 6.05 2.72 -3.03
CA SER A 149 4.92 2.72 -3.98
C SER A 149 3.80 1.76 -3.55
N ASN A 150 4.16 0.56 -3.07
CA ASN A 150 3.18 -0.42 -2.62
C ASN A 150 2.47 0.04 -1.33
N THR A 151 3.21 0.57 -0.33
CA THR A 151 2.63 1.05 0.93
C THR A 151 1.69 2.23 0.70
N GLY A 152 2.13 3.22 -0.09
CA GLY A 152 1.30 4.36 -0.45
C GLY A 152 0.01 3.93 -1.18
N ARG A 153 0.10 2.92 -2.06
CA ARG A 153 -1.06 2.39 -2.78
C ARG A 153 -2.05 1.70 -1.84
N LEU A 154 -1.57 0.89 -0.88
CA LEU A 154 -2.43 0.27 0.13
C LEU A 154 -3.16 1.32 0.97
N ALA A 155 -2.46 2.38 1.39
CA ALA A 155 -3.07 3.48 2.13
C ALA A 155 -4.17 4.19 1.33
N MET A 156 -3.99 4.39 0.02
CA MET A 156 -5.03 4.96 -0.85
C MET A 156 -6.26 4.05 -0.93
N ILE A 157 -6.06 2.74 -1.15
CA ILE A 157 -7.15 1.76 -1.22
C ILE A 157 -7.93 1.72 0.10
N CYS A 158 -7.23 1.73 1.24
CA CYS A 158 -7.90 1.77 2.54
C CYS A 158 -8.73 3.06 2.70
N LYS A 159 -8.21 4.22 2.29
CA LYS A 159 -8.92 5.51 2.37
C LYS A 159 -10.17 5.60 1.49
N GLU A 160 -10.22 4.84 0.41
CA GLU A 160 -11.42 4.76 -0.45
C GLU A 160 -12.59 4.05 0.26
N ASN A 161 -12.32 3.19 1.25
CA ASN A 161 -13.31 2.31 1.87
C ASN A 161 -13.49 2.52 3.38
N CYS A 162 -12.55 3.16 4.06
CA CYS A 162 -12.56 3.35 5.51
C CYS A 162 -12.35 4.83 5.86
N PRO A 163 -13.16 5.42 6.77
CA PRO A 163 -13.10 6.84 7.11
C PRO A 163 -11.85 7.24 7.90
N LYS A 164 -11.29 6.30 8.68
CA LYS A 164 -10.13 6.52 9.52
C LYS A 164 -8.97 5.64 9.04
N VAL A 165 -7.97 6.23 8.40
CA VAL A 165 -6.77 5.49 7.93
C VAL A 165 -5.51 6.25 8.33
N VAL A 166 -4.63 5.59 9.06
CA VAL A 166 -3.30 6.09 9.39
C VAL A 166 -2.23 5.23 8.74
N LEU A 167 -1.16 5.88 8.26
CA LEU A 167 0.03 5.21 7.75
C LEU A 167 1.16 5.50 8.73
N VAL A 168 1.84 4.45 9.18
CA VAL A 168 2.94 4.53 10.15
C VAL A 168 4.13 3.70 9.68
N ASP A 169 5.33 4.19 9.90
CA ASP A 169 6.56 3.45 9.63
C ASP A 169 7.00 2.60 10.83
N HIS A 170 6.71 3.10 12.05
CA HIS A 170 7.04 2.44 13.32
C HIS A 170 5.88 2.52 14.31
N ALA A 171 5.88 1.62 15.31
CA ALA A 171 4.86 1.59 16.35
C ALA A 171 4.77 2.89 17.17
N ASP A 172 5.89 3.61 17.34
CA ASP A 172 5.92 4.87 18.11
C ASP A 172 5.11 5.99 17.46
N GLU A 173 4.89 5.93 16.17
CA GLU A 173 4.07 6.91 15.43
C GLU A 173 2.55 6.72 15.62
N LEU A 174 2.13 5.62 16.25
CA LEU A 174 0.72 5.38 16.57
C LEU A 174 0.24 6.31 17.67
N ASP A 175 -0.70 7.18 17.33
CA ASP A 175 -1.51 7.91 18.28
C ASP A 175 -2.81 7.12 18.55
N MET A 176 -2.93 6.54 19.73
CA MET A 176 -4.07 5.70 20.09
C MET A 176 -5.37 6.49 20.18
N THR A 177 -5.31 7.80 20.43
CA THR A 177 -6.51 8.67 20.45
C THR A 177 -7.22 8.71 19.08
N PHE A 178 -6.48 8.45 18.00
CA PHE A 178 -7.03 8.35 16.64
C PHE A 178 -8.09 7.25 16.53
N PHE A 179 -7.99 6.19 17.32
CA PHE A 179 -8.86 5.02 17.26
C PHE A 179 -10.07 5.09 18.18
N HIS A 180 -10.21 6.16 18.99
CA HIS A 180 -11.36 6.30 19.87
C HIS A 180 -12.68 6.17 19.11
N GLY A 181 -13.57 5.33 19.65
CA GLY A 181 -14.87 5.00 19.05
C GLY A 181 -14.84 4.04 17.87
N ALA A 182 -13.67 3.47 17.52
CA ALA A 182 -13.57 2.39 16.56
C ALA A 182 -13.76 1.04 17.26
N ALA A 183 -14.80 0.28 16.91
CA ALA A 183 -15.02 -1.07 17.42
C ALA A 183 -14.08 -2.10 16.74
N THR A 184 -13.69 -1.83 15.50
CA THR A 184 -12.83 -2.71 14.73
C THR A 184 -11.70 -1.93 14.06
N VAL A 185 -10.46 -2.37 14.27
CA VAL A 185 -9.26 -1.80 13.64
C VAL A 185 -8.56 -2.86 12.80
N GLY A 186 -8.41 -2.60 11.52
CA GLY A 186 -7.67 -3.47 10.59
C GLY A 186 -6.22 -3.03 10.47
N ILE A 187 -5.30 -4.01 10.35
CA ILE A 187 -3.88 -3.76 10.12
C ILE A 187 -3.46 -4.40 8.80
N THR A 188 -2.84 -3.62 7.93
CA THR A 188 -2.18 -4.11 6.71
C THR A 188 -0.77 -3.55 6.60
N ALA A 189 0.08 -4.16 5.78
CA ALA A 189 1.47 -3.75 5.69
C ALA A 189 2.01 -3.79 4.25
N GLY A 190 2.92 -2.89 3.95
CA GLY A 190 3.67 -2.90 2.69
C GLY A 190 4.49 -4.17 2.50
N ALA A 191 4.71 -4.57 1.24
CA ALA A 191 5.45 -5.78 0.91
C ALA A 191 6.91 -5.79 1.39
N SER A 192 7.51 -4.62 1.58
CA SER A 192 8.87 -4.42 2.08
C SER A 192 8.95 -4.20 3.59
N THR A 193 7.80 -4.16 4.29
CA THR A 193 7.76 -3.91 5.73
C THR A 193 8.29 -5.16 6.47
N PRO A 194 9.31 -5.02 7.33
CA PRO A 194 9.83 -6.14 8.09
C PRO A 194 8.78 -6.74 9.05
N PRO A 195 8.71 -8.07 9.19
CA PRO A 195 7.72 -8.73 10.04
C PRO A 195 7.77 -8.30 11.51
N TRP A 196 8.93 -7.90 12.03
CA TRP A 196 9.07 -7.45 13.41
C TRP A 196 8.41 -6.08 13.65
N ILE A 197 8.45 -5.15 12.68
CA ILE A 197 7.73 -3.88 12.75
C ILE A 197 6.20 -4.13 12.79
N ILE A 198 5.71 -5.03 11.94
CA ILE A 198 4.29 -5.39 11.93
C ILE A 198 3.88 -5.95 13.29
N LYS A 199 4.73 -6.78 13.89
CA LYS A 199 4.48 -7.36 15.21
C LYS A 199 4.48 -6.31 16.32
N GLU A 200 5.40 -5.34 16.29
CA GLU A 200 5.43 -4.22 17.24
C GLU A 200 4.17 -3.38 17.19
N VAL A 201 3.73 -3.00 15.98
CA VAL A 201 2.47 -2.27 15.79
C VAL A 201 1.27 -3.06 16.31
N ASN A 202 1.19 -4.36 15.98
CA ASN A 202 0.11 -5.23 16.46
C ASN A 202 0.11 -5.39 18.00
N ASN A 203 1.28 -5.52 18.61
CA ASN A 203 1.41 -5.63 20.06
C ASN A 203 0.94 -4.33 20.75
N LYS A 204 1.41 -3.16 20.29
CA LYS A 204 1.01 -1.87 20.84
C LYS A 204 -0.50 -1.69 20.77
N MET A 205 -1.12 -1.99 19.62
CA MET A 205 -2.58 -1.95 19.47
C MET A 205 -3.29 -2.89 20.44
N SER A 206 -2.77 -4.12 20.60
CA SER A 206 -3.40 -5.14 21.46
C SER A 206 -3.23 -4.88 22.94
N GLU A 207 -2.12 -4.28 23.37
CA GLU A 207 -1.85 -3.97 24.78
C GLU A 207 -2.74 -2.82 25.27
N GLU A 208 -2.88 -1.77 24.47
CA GLU A 208 -3.72 -0.62 24.84
C GLU A 208 -5.22 -0.97 24.84
N LEU A 209 -5.69 -1.78 23.88
CA LEU A 209 -7.07 -2.29 23.89
C LEU A 209 -7.38 -3.13 25.14
N LYS A 210 -6.42 -3.91 25.66
CA LYS A 210 -6.59 -4.65 26.92
C LYS A 210 -6.67 -3.72 28.14
N VAL A 211 -5.92 -2.64 28.13
CA VAL A 211 -5.94 -1.64 29.20
C VAL A 211 -7.28 -0.91 29.23
N GLU A 212 -7.82 -0.51 28.08
CA GLU A 212 -9.15 0.11 27.99
C GLU A 212 -10.25 -0.84 28.45
N THR A 213 -10.26 -2.10 27.99
CA THR A 213 -11.24 -3.11 28.40
C THR A 213 -11.16 -3.39 29.91
N ALA A 214 -9.96 -3.50 30.46
CA ALA A 214 -9.77 -3.70 31.90
C ALA A 214 -10.19 -2.47 32.75
N MET A 215 -10.05 -1.27 32.19
CA MET A 215 -10.55 -0.04 32.86
C MET A 215 -12.08 0.04 32.81
N GLU A 216 -12.71 -0.33 31.68
CA GLU A 216 -14.16 -0.38 31.56
C GLU A 216 -14.78 -1.46 32.46
N GLU A 217 -14.20 -2.65 32.54
CA GLU A 217 -14.63 -3.71 33.45
C GLU A 217 -14.51 -3.28 34.94
N ASN A 218 -13.39 -2.66 35.30
CA ASN A 218 -13.19 -2.14 36.65
C ASN A 218 -14.17 -1.00 37.01
N PHE A 219 -14.47 -0.13 36.03
CA PHE A 219 -15.45 0.94 36.21
C PHE A 219 -16.87 0.38 36.33
N ALA A 220 -17.25 -0.62 35.54
CA ALA A 220 -18.54 -1.29 35.61
C ALA A 220 -18.74 -2.00 36.96
N GLU A 221 -17.72 -2.71 37.49
CA GLU A 221 -17.73 -3.31 38.79
C GLU A 221 -17.87 -2.27 39.93
N LEU A 222 -17.14 -1.17 39.85
CA LEU A 222 -17.23 -0.06 40.81
C LEU A 222 -18.60 0.62 40.79
N LEU A 223 -19.20 0.74 39.58
CA LEU A 223 -20.54 1.29 39.41
C LEU A 223 -21.60 0.35 40.00
N GLU A 224 -21.52 -0.96 39.75
CA GLU A 224 -22.41 -1.96 40.36
C GLU A 224 -22.29 -2.00 41.89
N GLN A 225 -21.07 -1.88 42.40
CA GLN A 225 -20.86 -1.78 43.86
C GLN A 225 -21.46 -0.50 44.45
N SER A 226 -21.44 0.62 43.72
CA SER A 226 -22.03 1.89 44.15
C SER A 226 -23.55 1.93 44.05
N LEU A 227 -24.13 1.13 43.17
CA LEU A 227 -25.59 0.99 42.93
C LEU A 227 -26.24 -0.02 43.89
N LYS A 228 -25.47 -0.74 44.74
CA LYS A 228 -26.07 -1.54 45.82
C LYS A 228 -26.91 -0.62 46.70
N THR A 229 -28.22 -0.89 46.67
CA THR A 229 -29.27 -0.12 47.38
C THR A 229 -28.87 0.27 48.78
N LEU A 230 -28.63 1.55 48.99
CA LEU A 230 -28.41 2.15 50.29
C LEU A 230 -29.76 2.23 50.99
N ASN A 231 -29.85 1.67 52.19
CA ASN A 231 -31.01 1.84 53.06
C ASN A 231 -30.87 3.12 53.87
N ASN A 232 -32.00 3.69 54.27
CA ASN A 232 -32.03 4.91 55.06
C ASN A 232 -31.28 4.67 56.40
N GLY A 233 -30.16 5.35 56.61
CA GLY A 233 -29.31 5.22 57.79
C GLY A 233 -27.95 4.54 57.54
N ASP A 234 -27.66 4.05 56.34
CA ASP A 234 -26.37 3.45 55.99
C ASP A 234 -25.27 4.52 55.90
N LYS A 235 -24.14 4.27 56.58
CA LYS A 235 -22.96 5.11 56.48
C LYS A 235 -22.13 4.70 55.30
N VAL A 236 -21.97 5.60 54.33
CA VAL A 236 -21.12 5.39 53.17
C VAL A 236 -19.88 6.28 53.20
N THR A 237 -18.77 5.74 52.75
CA THR A 237 -17.53 6.50 52.52
C THR A 237 -17.30 6.54 51.04
N GLY A 238 -17.23 7.72 50.44
CA GLY A 238 -16.98 7.92 49.02
C GLY A 238 -15.87 8.92 48.76
N THR A 239 -15.21 8.82 47.63
CA THR A 239 -14.25 9.81 47.17
C THR A 239 -14.94 10.73 46.17
N VAL A 240 -14.87 12.05 46.40
CA VAL A 240 -15.42 13.04 45.48
C VAL A 240 -14.53 13.13 44.27
N MET A 241 -15.04 12.73 43.11
CA MET A 241 -14.31 12.72 41.84
C MET A 241 -14.49 14.03 41.05
N ALA A 242 -15.62 14.69 41.16
CA ALA A 242 -15.87 16.00 40.57
C ALA A 242 -17.03 16.71 41.30
N ILE A 243 -16.99 18.04 41.35
CA ILE A 243 -18.08 18.89 41.86
C ILE A 243 -18.59 19.74 40.70
N GLY A 244 -19.79 19.45 40.19
CA GLY A 244 -20.48 20.28 39.22
C GLY A 244 -21.16 21.48 39.87
N SER A 245 -21.34 22.59 39.17
CA SER A 245 -21.93 23.84 39.68
C SER A 245 -23.47 23.81 39.85
N THR A 246 -24.13 22.67 39.59
CA THR A 246 -25.61 22.60 39.50
C THR A 246 -26.27 21.48 40.34
N GLU A 247 -25.54 20.66 41.08
CA GLU A 247 -26.17 19.66 41.97
C GLU A 247 -25.46 19.62 43.35
N ILE A 248 -26.23 19.99 44.39
CA ILE A 248 -25.93 19.69 45.80
C ILE A 248 -26.76 18.48 46.21
#